data_cb6d322f8fe106493f41487860c4b0d6
#
_entry.id   cb6d322f8fe106493f41487860c4b0d6
#
_cell.length_a   1.000
_cell.length_b   1.000
_cell.length_c   1.000
_cell.angle_alpha   90.00
_cell.angle_beta   90.00
_cell.angle_gamma   90.00
#
_symmetry.space_group_name_H-M   'P 1'
#
loop_
_entity.id
_entity.type
_entity.pdbx_description
1 polymer ?
#
loop_
_entity_poly.entity_id
_entity_poly.type
_entity_poly.pdbx_seq_one_letter_code
_entity_poly.pdbx_strand_id
1 'polypeptide(L)'
;GNPTSEEQTHFMDTLKKLGYQHDGLTTGYPGGEGDWHYVKDMEGITEKNLLKSFSKKGKPLVKKAKSFGIELKRLNRDELQLFKDITSSTSDRRDYQDKTLDYYQTFYDSFGDNADFMIATLNFHHYYTNLEKDQGKLAQKIEKLQKDLEVNPNSEKKQNQLREFSSQFDTFEVRKQEAKEYIEKYGDQDVILAGSLFVYM
;
A
#
# COMPACT_ATOMS: atom_id res chain seq x y z
N GLY A 1 17.68 14.94 -8.87
CA GLY A 1 18.81 14.43 -9.66
C GLY A 1 20.07 14.27 -8.81
N ASN A 2 21.07 13.55 -9.31
CA ASN A 2 22.37 13.44 -8.63
C ASN A 2 23.16 14.75 -8.85
N PRO A 3 23.42 15.58 -7.81
CA PRO A 3 24.07 16.89 -7.96
C PRO A 3 25.52 16.81 -8.47
N THR A 4 26.10 15.62 -8.53
CA THR A 4 27.48 15.39 -8.98
C THR A 4 27.60 14.85 -10.41
N SER A 5 26.46 14.65 -11.13
CA SER A 5 26.52 14.22 -12.52
C SER A 5 26.87 15.38 -13.46
N GLU A 6 27.62 15.11 -14.54
CA GLU A 6 27.95 16.13 -15.55
C GLU A 6 26.70 16.77 -16.16
N GLU A 7 25.66 15.97 -16.40
CA GLU A 7 24.40 16.41 -16.96
C GLU A 7 23.69 17.41 -16.04
N GLN A 8 23.65 17.15 -14.74
CA GLN A 8 23.07 18.06 -13.74
C GLN A 8 23.88 19.34 -13.59
N THR A 9 25.22 19.24 -13.65
CA THR A 9 26.11 20.40 -13.61
C THR A 9 25.85 21.30 -14.82
N HIS A 10 25.73 20.74 -16.02
CA HIS A 10 25.43 21.50 -17.24
C HIS A 10 24.05 22.18 -17.14
N PHE A 11 23.04 21.50 -16.63
CA PHE A 11 21.72 22.04 -16.43
C PHE A 11 21.74 23.21 -15.43
N MET A 12 22.40 23.05 -14.28
CA MET A 12 22.55 24.10 -13.26
C MET A 12 23.28 25.33 -13.81
N ASP A 13 24.35 25.12 -14.59
CA ASP A 13 25.10 26.22 -15.19
C ASP A 13 24.28 26.96 -16.26
N THR A 14 23.45 26.27 -16.99
CA THR A 14 22.52 26.87 -17.96
C THR A 14 21.49 27.75 -17.25
N LEU A 15 20.89 27.25 -16.15
CA LEU A 15 19.95 28.04 -15.36
C LEU A 15 20.60 29.29 -14.74
N LYS A 16 21.84 29.16 -14.21
CA LYS A 16 22.58 30.32 -13.69
C LYS A 16 22.85 31.38 -14.76
N LYS A 17 23.20 30.98 -16.00
CA LYS A 17 23.35 31.91 -17.12
C LYS A 17 22.06 32.65 -17.47
N LEU A 18 20.89 32.04 -17.19
CA LEU A 18 19.57 32.64 -17.38
C LEU A 18 19.12 33.50 -16.19
N GLY A 19 19.98 33.67 -15.16
CA GLY A 19 19.71 34.51 -14.01
C GLY A 19 19.03 33.78 -12.82
N TYR A 20 18.88 32.46 -12.87
CA TYR A 20 18.37 31.70 -11.72
C TYR A 20 19.45 31.57 -10.64
N GLN A 21 19.04 31.64 -9.39
CA GLN A 21 19.90 31.36 -8.25
C GLN A 21 19.56 29.99 -7.67
N HIS A 22 20.58 29.26 -7.27
CA HIS A 22 20.44 27.98 -6.60
C HIS A 22 20.72 28.17 -5.10
N ASP A 23 19.73 27.89 -4.25
CA ASP A 23 19.78 28.14 -2.81
C ASP A 23 20.56 27.07 -2.00
N GLY A 24 21.23 26.16 -2.71
CA GLY A 24 21.96 25.04 -2.12
C GLY A 24 21.11 23.80 -1.96
N LEU A 25 21.72 22.74 -1.41
CA LEU A 25 21.03 21.50 -1.07
C LEU A 25 20.36 21.65 0.30
N THR A 26 19.09 21.39 0.37
CA THR A 26 18.28 21.45 1.59
C THR A 26 17.95 20.05 2.10
N THR A 27 17.67 19.92 3.40
CA THR A 27 17.12 18.69 4.01
C THR A 27 15.71 18.95 4.50
N GLY A 28 14.83 17.94 4.42
CA GLY A 28 13.42 18.08 4.78
C GLY A 28 12.55 18.49 3.59
N TYR A 29 11.44 19.18 3.86
CA TYR A 29 10.46 19.62 2.86
C TYR A 29 10.23 21.14 2.96
N PRO A 30 11.23 21.98 2.68
CA PRO A 30 11.02 23.42 2.66
C PRO A 30 10.04 23.78 1.55
N GLY A 31 8.92 24.40 1.90
CA GLY A 31 7.86 24.72 0.94
C GLY A 31 6.88 23.59 0.64
N GLY A 32 7.00 22.41 1.30
CA GLY A 32 6.05 21.30 1.18
C GLY A 32 6.23 20.41 -0.05
N GLU A 33 7.35 20.52 -0.76
CA GLU A 33 7.70 19.66 -1.89
C GLU A 33 8.92 18.80 -1.57
N GLY A 34 8.91 17.53 -1.99
CA GLY A 34 10.02 16.62 -1.77
C GLY A 34 11.07 16.74 -2.87
N ASP A 35 12.32 16.91 -2.47
CA ASP A 35 13.46 16.91 -3.41
C ASP A 35 13.81 15.50 -3.93
N TRP A 36 13.31 14.46 -3.24
CA TRP A 36 13.57 13.06 -3.58
C TRP A 36 12.26 12.32 -3.78
N HIS A 37 12.16 11.63 -4.91
CA HIS A 37 10.98 10.86 -5.29
C HIS A 37 11.31 9.36 -5.37
N TYR A 38 10.37 8.53 -4.91
CA TYR A 38 10.41 7.11 -5.21
C TYR A 38 9.90 6.90 -6.64
N VAL A 39 10.77 6.43 -7.51
CA VAL A 39 10.45 6.15 -8.90
C VAL A 39 10.57 4.65 -9.14
N LYS A 40 9.61 4.11 -9.88
CA LYS A 40 9.66 2.74 -10.39
C LYS A 40 9.65 2.80 -11.91
N ASP A 41 10.71 2.29 -12.51
CA ASP A 41 10.75 2.07 -13.95
C ASP A 41 9.71 0.97 -14.30
N MET A 42 8.82 1.30 -15.24
CA MET A 42 7.76 0.43 -15.72
C MET A 42 8.05 -0.16 -17.10
N GLU A 43 9.20 0.16 -17.70
CA GLU A 43 9.57 -0.39 -19.00
C GLU A 43 9.62 -1.92 -18.97
N GLY A 44 8.98 -2.57 -19.93
CA GLY A 44 8.89 -4.04 -20.00
C GLY A 44 8.06 -4.70 -18.89
N ILE A 45 7.44 -3.93 -17.99
CA ILE A 45 6.55 -4.46 -16.95
C ILE A 45 5.15 -4.60 -17.52
N THR A 46 4.62 -5.81 -17.39
CA THR A 46 3.26 -6.18 -17.75
C THR A 46 2.51 -6.68 -16.52
N GLU A 47 1.20 -6.79 -16.57
CA GLU A 47 0.40 -7.34 -15.48
C GLU A 47 0.90 -8.73 -15.04
N LYS A 48 1.34 -9.57 -16.00
CA LYS A 48 1.84 -10.93 -15.72
C LYS A 48 3.14 -10.96 -14.92
N ASN A 49 4.02 -9.96 -15.10
CA ASN A 49 5.32 -9.90 -14.43
C ASN A 49 5.40 -8.83 -13.32
N LEU A 50 4.38 -7.99 -13.16
CA LEU A 50 4.35 -6.89 -12.20
C LEU A 50 4.71 -7.36 -10.78
N LEU A 51 4.09 -8.44 -10.30
CA LEU A 51 4.38 -8.96 -8.96
C LEU A 51 5.85 -9.39 -8.80
N LYS A 52 6.49 -9.86 -9.88
CA LYS A 52 7.91 -10.24 -9.85
C LYS A 52 8.83 -9.03 -9.73
N SER A 53 8.38 -7.86 -10.20
CA SER A 53 9.15 -6.62 -10.15
C SER A 53 9.23 -5.98 -8.75
N PHE A 54 8.37 -6.41 -7.81
CA PHE A 54 8.43 -5.92 -6.43
C PHE A 54 9.61 -6.53 -5.67
N SER A 55 10.08 -5.81 -4.65
CA SER A 55 11.12 -6.31 -3.75
C SER A 55 10.72 -7.62 -3.08
N LYS A 56 11.71 -8.35 -2.56
CA LYS A 56 11.50 -9.60 -1.82
C LYS A 56 10.54 -9.40 -0.62
N LYS A 57 10.59 -8.23 0.03
CA LYS A 57 9.71 -7.88 1.14
C LYS A 57 8.33 -7.39 0.68
N GLY A 58 8.23 -6.72 -0.48
CA GLY A 58 6.97 -6.18 -1.01
C GLY A 58 6.01 -7.24 -1.54
N LYS A 59 6.52 -8.28 -2.20
CA LYS A 59 5.69 -9.37 -2.77
C LYS A 59 4.72 -10.03 -1.78
N PRO A 60 5.15 -10.44 -0.58
CA PRO A 60 4.24 -11.01 0.42
C PRO A 60 3.17 -10.03 0.88
N LEU A 61 3.50 -8.73 1.00
CA LEU A 61 2.53 -7.70 1.42
C LEU A 61 1.42 -7.52 0.39
N VAL A 62 1.76 -7.47 -0.91
CA VAL A 62 0.76 -7.39 -1.99
C VAL A 62 -0.15 -8.63 -1.99
N LYS A 63 0.42 -9.82 -1.83
CA LYS A 63 -0.37 -11.06 -1.74
C LYS A 63 -1.30 -11.05 -0.53
N LYS A 64 -0.81 -10.57 0.61
CA LYS A 64 -1.58 -10.46 1.83
C LYS A 64 -2.74 -9.48 1.69
N ALA A 65 -2.51 -8.30 1.10
CA ALA A 65 -3.56 -7.33 0.83
C ALA A 65 -4.67 -7.93 -0.04
N LYS A 66 -4.32 -8.65 -1.11
CA LYS A 66 -5.28 -9.37 -1.96
C LYS A 66 -6.05 -10.45 -1.19
N SER A 67 -5.38 -11.23 -0.32
CA SER A 67 -6.06 -12.27 0.46
C SER A 67 -7.03 -11.70 1.49
N PHE A 68 -6.81 -10.48 1.96
CA PHE A 68 -7.73 -9.79 2.86
C PHE A 68 -8.97 -9.25 2.14
N GLY A 69 -8.95 -9.14 0.82
CA GLY A 69 -10.04 -8.56 0.03
C GLY A 69 -9.97 -7.04 -0.03
N ILE A 70 -8.76 -6.46 0.07
CA ILE A 70 -8.58 -5.02 -0.18
C ILE A 70 -8.82 -4.77 -1.66
N GLU A 71 -9.72 -3.84 -1.95
CA GLU A 71 -10.06 -3.39 -3.28
C GLU A 71 -9.48 -1.99 -3.54
N LEU A 72 -9.13 -1.72 -4.81
CA LEU A 72 -8.64 -0.44 -5.24
C LEU A 72 -9.66 0.20 -6.18
N LYS A 73 -9.99 1.46 -5.92
CA LYS A 73 -10.89 2.25 -6.75
C LYS A 73 -10.17 3.49 -7.26
N ARG A 74 -10.21 3.73 -8.57
CA ARG A 74 -9.85 5.01 -9.19
C ARG A 74 -11.00 5.98 -8.98
N LEU A 75 -10.70 7.17 -8.50
CA LEU A 75 -11.69 8.23 -8.28
C LEU A 75 -11.84 9.08 -9.54
N ASN A 76 -13.08 9.43 -9.82
CA ASN A 76 -13.40 10.48 -10.79
C ASN A 76 -13.30 11.85 -10.13
N ARG A 77 -13.32 12.91 -10.94
CA ARG A 77 -13.24 14.30 -10.49
C ARG A 77 -14.22 14.65 -9.36
N ASP A 78 -15.46 14.21 -9.50
CA ASP A 78 -16.54 14.51 -8.55
C ASP A 78 -16.40 13.73 -7.23
N GLU A 79 -15.58 12.69 -7.20
CA GLU A 79 -15.31 11.86 -6.03
C GLU A 79 -14.06 12.31 -5.26
N LEU A 80 -13.34 13.34 -5.71
CA LEU A 80 -12.11 13.81 -5.08
C LEU A 80 -12.29 14.33 -3.65
N GLN A 81 -13.52 14.61 -3.21
CA GLN A 81 -13.80 14.88 -1.82
C GLN A 81 -13.41 13.71 -0.93
N LEU A 82 -13.61 12.46 -1.35
CA LEU A 82 -13.19 11.27 -0.61
C LEU A 82 -11.66 11.25 -0.41
N PHE A 83 -10.91 11.63 -1.42
CA PHE A 83 -9.45 11.74 -1.33
C PHE A 83 -9.03 12.86 -0.37
N LYS A 84 -9.69 14.03 -0.48
CA LYS A 84 -9.46 15.18 0.41
C LYS A 84 -9.72 14.83 1.88
N ASP A 85 -10.75 14.07 2.19
CA ASP A 85 -11.08 13.66 3.56
C ASP A 85 -9.96 12.78 4.17
N ILE A 86 -9.39 11.88 3.36
CA ILE A 86 -8.25 11.04 3.77
C ILE A 86 -7.00 11.89 4.05
N THR A 87 -6.68 12.81 3.14
CA THR A 87 -5.49 13.67 3.28
C THR A 87 -5.64 14.62 4.45
N SER A 88 -6.84 15.17 4.68
CA SER A 88 -7.16 16.01 5.84
C SER A 88 -6.96 15.26 7.16
N SER A 89 -7.52 14.05 7.28
CA SER A 89 -7.33 13.21 8.47
C SER A 89 -5.85 12.89 8.73
N THR A 90 -5.05 12.77 7.68
CA THR A 90 -3.61 12.53 7.80
C THR A 90 -2.87 13.80 8.19
N SER A 91 -3.25 14.97 7.64
CA SER A 91 -2.66 16.26 7.94
C SER A 91 -2.90 16.66 9.39
N ASP A 92 -4.12 16.48 9.88
CA ASP A 92 -4.49 16.76 11.28
C ASP A 92 -3.66 15.93 12.26
N ARG A 93 -3.44 14.64 11.93
CA ARG A 93 -2.63 13.73 12.77
C ARG A 93 -1.15 14.06 12.76
N ARG A 94 -0.62 14.62 11.64
CA ARG A 94 0.80 14.86 11.42
C ARG A 94 1.20 16.33 11.49
N ASP A 95 0.23 17.20 11.76
CA ASP A 95 0.42 18.65 11.91
C ASP A 95 1.12 19.30 10.70
N TYR A 96 0.55 19.08 9.50
CA TYR A 96 0.96 19.78 8.30
C TYR A 96 -0.25 20.37 7.56
N GLN A 97 -0.02 21.39 6.72
CA GLN A 97 -1.08 22.00 5.94
C GLN A 97 -1.43 21.14 4.72
N ASP A 98 -2.65 20.62 4.69
CA ASP A 98 -3.17 19.87 3.56
C ASP A 98 -3.54 20.80 2.38
N LYS A 99 -3.52 20.24 1.16
CA LYS A 99 -4.00 20.94 -0.04
C LYS A 99 -5.53 21.06 -0.04
N THR A 100 -6.06 22.04 -0.75
CA THR A 100 -7.50 22.24 -0.88
C THR A 100 -8.13 21.24 -1.86
N LEU A 101 -9.45 21.07 -1.81
CA LEU A 101 -10.16 20.29 -2.82
C LEU A 101 -9.96 20.85 -4.23
N ASP A 102 -10.02 22.18 -4.38
CA ASP A 102 -9.78 22.87 -5.63
C ASP A 102 -8.39 22.56 -6.22
N TYR A 103 -7.36 22.46 -5.35
CA TYR A 103 -6.04 22.02 -5.78
C TYR A 103 -6.07 20.61 -6.40
N TYR A 104 -6.74 19.66 -5.75
CA TYR A 104 -6.84 18.28 -6.27
C TYR A 104 -7.67 18.22 -7.55
N GLN A 105 -8.74 19.01 -7.67
CA GLN A 105 -9.55 19.09 -8.89
C GLN A 105 -8.77 19.71 -10.04
N THR A 106 -8.03 20.79 -9.79
CA THR A 106 -7.16 21.43 -10.79
C THR A 106 -6.05 20.48 -11.24
N PHE A 107 -5.48 19.72 -10.29
CA PHE A 107 -4.47 18.69 -10.59
C PHE A 107 -5.06 17.61 -11.51
N TYR A 108 -6.24 17.08 -11.16
CA TYR A 108 -6.95 16.09 -11.96
C TYR A 108 -7.20 16.59 -13.39
N ASP A 109 -7.71 17.80 -13.54
CA ASP A 109 -8.01 18.41 -14.84
C ASP A 109 -6.74 18.66 -15.67
N SER A 110 -5.63 19.03 -15.02
CA SER A 110 -4.37 19.37 -15.69
C SER A 110 -3.58 18.15 -16.17
N PHE A 111 -3.59 17.08 -15.41
CA PHE A 111 -2.84 15.86 -15.71
C PHE A 111 -3.67 14.82 -16.47
N GLY A 112 -5.00 14.87 -16.40
CA GLY A 112 -5.90 13.97 -17.12
C GLY A 112 -5.53 12.50 -16.91
N ASP A 113 -5.26 11.77 -18.01
CA ASP A 113 -4.92 10.35 -17.96
C ASP A 113 -3.52 10.05 -17.37
N ASN A 114 -2.72 11.07 -17.13
CA ASN A 114 -1.40 10.92 -16.50
C ASN A 114 -1.44 10.97 -14.97
N ALA A 115 -2.62 11.06 -14.36
CA ALA A 115 -2.77 11.03 -12.91
C ALA A 115 -3.94 10.16 -12.47
N ASP A 116 -3.68 9.27 -11.52
CA ASP A 116 -4.68 8.42 -10.89
C ASP A 116 -4.81 8.74 -9.40
N PHE A 117 -5.96 9.25 -9.01
CA PHE A 117 -6.36 9.33 -7.62
C PHE A 117 -7.00 8.01 -7.22
N MET A 118 -6.33 7.26 -6.36
CA MET A 118 -6.73 5.92 -5.95
C MET A 118 -7.09 5.88 -4.48
N ILE A 119 -8.13 5.13 -4.14
CA ILE A 119 -8.42 4.75 -2.75
C ILE A 119 -8.37 3.23 -2.61
N ALA A 120 -7.99 2.78 -1.42
CA ALA A 120 -8.06 1.38 -1.02
C ALA A 120 -9.21 1.22 -0.04
N THR A 121 -10.09 0.27 -0.30
CA THR A 121 -11.26 -0.03 0.53
C THR A 121 -11.23 -1.45 1.05
N LEU A 122 -11.94 -1.69 2.14
CA LEU A 122 -12.13 -3.00 2.72
C LEU A 122 -13.56 -3.13 3.25
N ASN A 123 -14.25 -4.19 2.82
CA ASN A 123 -15.49 -4.64 3.43
C ASN A 123 -15.16 -5.66 4.53
N PHE A 124 -15.55 -5.39 5.77
CA PHE A 124 -15.18 -6.25 6.90
C PHE A 124 -15.92 -7.58 6.92
N HIS A 125 -17.10 -7.70 6.32
CA HIS A 125 -17.77 -8.99 6.12
C HIS A 125 -17.00 -9.87 5.13
N HIS A 126 -16.55 -9.29 4.00
CA HIS A 126 -15.71 -10.01 3.05
C HIS A 126 -14.36 -10.39 3.66
N TYR A 127 -13.75 -9.48 4.45
CA TYR A 127 -12.52 -9.77 5.17
C TYR A 127 -12.67 -10.94 6.13
N TYR A 128 -13.73 -10.95 6.93
CA TYR A 128 -14.03 -12.03 7.86
C TYR A 128 -14.18 -13.37 7.13
N THR A 129 -14.96 -13.40 6.05
CA THR A 129 -15.16 -14.59 5.21
C THR A 129 -13.85 -15.12 4.63
N ASN A 130 -12.97 -14.21 4.18
CA ASN A 130 -11.65 -14.58 3.68
C ASN A 130 -10.75 -15.17 4.79
N LEU A 131 -10.80 -14.61 6.00
CA LEU A 131 -10.09 -15.18 7.16
C LEU A 131 -10.58 -16.59 7.50
N GLU A 132 -11.90 -16.83 7.52
CA GLU A 132 -12.47 -18.17 7.75
C GLU A 132 -12.00 -19.19 6.71
N LYS A 133 -12.04 -18.79 5.43
CA LYS A 133 -11.58 -19.64 4.33
C LYS A 133 -10.11 -20.02 4.45
N ASP A 134 -9.24 -19.06 4.78
CA ASP A 134 -7.81 -19.29 4.87
C ASP A 134 -7.46 -20.05 6.16
N GLN A 135 -8.15 -19.79 7.26
CA GLN A 135 -8.04 -20.55 8.50
C GLN A 135 -8.47 -22.02 8.29
N GLY A 136 -9.57 -22.27 7.54
CA GLY A 136 -10.00 -23.62 7.21
C GLY A 136 -8.95 -24.41 6.40
N LYS A 137 -8.28 -23.75 5.44
CA LYS A 137 -7.15 -24.37 4.71
C LYS A 137 -5.96 -24.68 5.66
N LEU A 138 -5.72 -23.82 6.63
CA LEU A 138 -4.65 -24.02 7.61
C LEU A 138 -4.99 -25.17 8.56
N ALA A 139 -6.25 -25.27 9.00
CA ALA A 139 -6.72 -26.38 9.83
C ALA A 139 -6.51 -27.75 9.15
N GLN A 140 -6.81 -27.86 7.85
CA GLN A 140 -6.55 -29.08 7.08
C GLN A 140 -5.05 -29.44 7.04
N LYS A 141 -4.17 -28.43 6.95
CA LYS A 141 -2.72 -28.68 6.98
C LYS A 141 -2.25 -29.13 8.35
N ILE A 142 -2.81 -28.56 9.43
CA ILE A 142 -2.54 -28.96 10.81
C ILE A 142 -2.96 -30.42 11.03
N GLU A 143 -4.17 -30.79 10.64
CA GLU A 143 -4.68 -32.15 10.75
C GLU A 143 -3.79 -33.15 10.00
N LYS A 144 -3.36 -32.82 8.79
CA LYS A 144 -2.43 -33.67 8.03
C LYS A 144 -1.09 -33.84 8.74
N LEU A 145 -0.54 -32.75 9.30
CA LEU A 145 0.72 -32.83 10.06
C LEU A 145 0.58 -33.68 11.34
N GLN A 146 -0.56 -33.57 12.03
CA GLN A 146 -0.85 -34.38 13.21
C GLN A 146 -0.88 -35.88 12.85
N LYS A 147 -1.60 -36.29 11.80
CA LYS A 147 -1.62 -37.65 11.28
C LYS A 147 -0.22 -38.15 10.88
N ASP A 148 0.55 -37.28 10.21
CA ASP A 148 1.93 -37.61 9.85
C ASP A 148 2.85 -37.83 11.08
N LEU A 149 2.62 -37.09 12.17
CA LEU A 149 3.37 -37.21 13.40
C LEU A 149 2.93 -38.43 14.23
N GLU A 150 1.70 -38.94 14.09
CA GLU A 150 1.29 -40.23 14.67
C GLU A 150 2.12 -41.36 14.09
N VAL A 151 2.46 -41.31 12.80
CA VAL A 151 3.29 -42.31 12.13
C VAL A 151 4.79 -42.12 12.41
N ASN A 152 5.24 -40.85 12.48
CA ASN A 152 6.66 -40.51 12.73
C ASN A 152 6.79 -39.40 13.80
N PRO A 153 6.66 -39.72 15.08
CA PRO A 153 6.62 -38.73 16.17
C PRO A 153 7.93 -37.95 16.34
N ASN A 154 9.06 -38.50 15.93
CA ASN A 154 10.38 -37.88 16.14
C ASN A 154 10.82 -36.92 15.04
N SER A 155 9.93 -36.56 14.12
CA SER A 155 10.25 -35.60 13.05
C SER A 155 10.25 -34.18 13.56
N GLU A 156 11.40 -33.64 13.99
CA GLU A 156 11.56 -32.25 14.46
C GLU A 156 11.04 -31.24 13.46
N LYS A 157 11.28 -31.49 12.18
CA LYS A 157 10.77 -30.59 11.10
C LYS A 157 9.26 -30.46 11.13
N LYS A 158 8.54 -31.58 11.25
CA LYS A 158 7.07 -31.58 11.29
C LYS A 158 6.54 -31.01 12.59
N GLN A 159 7.20 -31.27 13.72
CA GLN A 159 6.85 -30.67 15.02
C GLN A 159 7.00 -29.14 14.97
N ASN A 160 8.08 -28.60 14.40
CA ASN A 160 8.29 -27.18 14.26
C ASN A 160 7.23 -26.56 13.32
N GLN A 161 6.91 -27.24 12.22
CA GLN A 161 5.88 -26.82 11.29
C GLN A 161 4.48 -26.81 11.93
N LEU A 162 4.18 -27.80 12.78
CA LEU A 162 2.92 -27.84 13.53
C LEU A 162 2.81 -26.67 14.51
N ARG A 163 3.88 -26.35 15.25
CA ARG A 163 3.91 -25.20 16.17
C ARG A 163 3.69 -23.88 15.40
N GLU A 164 4.36 -23.71 14.25
CA GLU A 164 4.20 -22.53 13.43
C GLU A 164 2.76 -22.38 12.92
N PHE A 165 2.17 -23.46 12.40
CA PHE A 165 0.80 -23.43 11.89
C PHE A 165 -0.24 -23.23 13.00
N SER A 166 -0.02 -23.80 14.18
CA SER A 166 -0.88 -23.56 15.35
C SER A 166 -0.84 -22.09 15.78
N SER A 167 0.33 -21.48 15.85
CA SER A 167 0.46 -20.05 16.16
C SER A 167 -0.19 -19.15 15.07
N GLN A 168 -0.10 -19.53 13.80
CA GLN A 168 -0.81 -18.85 12.72
C GLN A 168 -2.33 -19.00 12.88
N PHE A 169 -2.81 -20.17 13.28
CA PHE A 169 -4.24 -20.43 13.49
C PHE A 169 -4.80 -19.54 14.61
N ASP A 170 -4.09 -19.42 15.73
CA ASP A 170 -4.45 -18.52 16.83
C ASP A 170 -4.50 -17.05 16.36
N THR A 171 -3.57 -16.67 15.50
CA THR A 171 -3.56 -15.31 14.89
C THR A 171 -4.83 -15.05 14.05
N PHE A 172 -5.36 -16.07 13.35
CA PHE A 172 -6.62 -15.95 12.63
C PHE A 172 -7.80 -15.72 13.58
N GLU A 173 -7.84 -16.39 14.74
CA GLU A 173 -8.90 -16.19 15.74
C GLU A 173 -8.92 -14.73 16.23
N VAL A 174 -7.75 -14.19 16.59
CA VAL A 174 -7.64 -12.78 17.01
C VAL A 174 -8.16 -11.84 15.92
N ARG A 175 -7.72 -12.03 14.67
CA ARG A 175 -8.16 -11.19 13.56
C ARG A 175 -9.65 -11.30 13.26
N LYS A 176 -10.22 -12.49 13.40
CA LYS A 176 -11.67 -12.67 13.23
C LYS A 176 -12.45 -11.94 14.31
N GLN A 177 -11.95 -11.94 15.53
CA GLN A 177 -12.58 -11.20 16.62
C GLN A 177 -12.52 -9.68 16.34
N GLU A 178 -11.36 -9.15 15.94
CA GLU A 178 -11.22 -7.76 15.54
C GLU A 178 -12.15 -7.41 14.33
N ALA A 179 -12.26 -8.31 13.36
CA ALA A 179 -13.14 -8.10 12.21
C ALA A 179 -14.61 -8.02 12.62
N LYS A 180 -15.07 -8.80 13.61
CA LYS A 180 -16.44 -8.71 14.15
C LYS A 180 -16.72 -7.35 14.77
N GLU A 181 -15.78 -6.80 15.53
CA GLU A 181 -15.92 -5.46 16.14
C GLU A 181 -16.06 -4.38 15.05
N TYR A 182 -15.30 -4.50 13.96
CA TYR A 182 -15.43 -3.59 12.82
C TYR A 182 -16.74 -3.79 12.04
N ILE A 183 -17.24 -5.03 11.92
CA ILE A 183 -18.55 -5.31 11.33
C ILE A 183 -19.66 -4.66 12.15
N GLU A 184 -19.60 -4.75 13.48
CA GLU A 184 -20.57 -4.08 14.37
C GLU A 184 -20.53 -2.56 14.18
N LYS A 185 -19.35 -1.99 13.97
CA LYS A 185 -19.16 -0.54 13.82
C LYS A 185 -19.57 0.00 12.44
N TYR A 186 -19.24 -0.71 11.38
CA TYR A 186 -19.37 -0.21 10.00
C TYR A 186 -20.45 -0.93 9.18
N GLY A 187 -20.99 -2.05 9.67
CA GLY A 187 -21.97 -2.85 8.92
C GLY A 187 -21.37 -3.42 7.64
N ASP A 188 -22.15 -3.37 6.57
CA ASP A 188 -21.78 -3.85 5.22
C ASP A 188 -21.20 -2.74 4.32
N GLN A 189 -20.60 -1.71 4.92
CA GLN A 189 -20.01 -0.61 4.18
C GLN A 189 -18.55 -0.90 3.80
N ASP A 190 -18.16 -0.44 2.62
CA ASP A 190 -16.76 -0.40 2.22
C ASP A 190 -16.05 0.73 2.97
N VAL A 191 -15.11 0.37 3.83
CA VAL A 191 -14.34 1.33 4.62
C VAL A 191 -13.10 1.74 3.86
N ILE A 192 -12.89 3.05 3.70
CA ILE A 192 -11.69 3.58 3.05
C ILE A 192 -10.51 3.48 4.04
N LEU A 193 -9.47 2.78 3.62
CA LEU A 193 -8.26 2.53 4.42
C LEU A 193 -7.12 3.51 4.12
N ALA A 194 -7.00 3.90 2.85
CA ALA A 194 -5.90 4.74 2.37
C ALA A 194 -6.26 5.40 1.04
N GLY A 195 -5.54 6.49 0.73
CA GLY A 195 -5.55 7.12 -0.57
C GLY A 195 -4.12 7.31 -1.10
N SER A 196 -3.96 7.30 -2.40
CA SER A 196 -2.68 7.57 -3.07
C SER A 196 -2.92 8.24 -4.43
N LEU A 197 -2.03 9.17 -4.77
CA LEU A 197 -1.97 9.79 -6.09
C LEU A 197 -0.77 9.18 -6.83
N PHE A 198 -1.04 8.64 -8.02
CA PHE A 198 -0.02 8.18 -8.96
C PHE A 198 0.06 9.14 -10.13
N VAL A 199 1.28 9.50 -10.52
CA VAL A 199 1.56 10.33 -11.69
C VAL A 199 2.42 9.54 -12.66
N TYR A 200 2.05 9.55 -13.93
CA TYR A 200 2.75 8.85 -15.01
C TYR A 200 3.53 9.87 -15.83
N MET A 201 4.82 9.64 -15.98
CA MET A 201 5.75 10.47 -16.74
C MET A 201 6.43 9.65 -17.82
#